data_852e0047ac874d9d548e725fce7d0980
#
_entry.id   852e0047ac874d9d548e725fce7d0980
#
_cell.length_a   1.000
_cell.length_b   1.000
_cell.length_c   1.000
_cell.angle_alpha   90.00
_cell.angle_beta   90.00
_cell.angle_gamma   90.00
#
_symmetry.space_group_name_H-M   'P 1'
#
loop_
_entity.id
_entity.type
_entity.pdbx_description
1 polymer ?
#
loop_
_entity_poly.entity_id
_entity_poly.type
_entity_poly.pdbx_seq_one_letter_code
_entity_poly.pdbx_strand_id
1 'polypeptide(L)'
;MNRVRKTKLRLIGAMALSSTVMMGTAAVAASTASAFLLYTASIKLKGLNLVKWADVLSVLTLASLPSTSSGTKPSGSSTTTISTPGSATTVGTGSAVSGVPTMKLGINLTPLTTYVGNRSFMNLLDGWRLVTAQGVWTDMPQDRLDSNKRLVDLRAGEAGIRALALPTRSLWGESVDIICRWQGTGSVSVGGEPVKNARVSGKSLTFTFVPKGGAGTWLRFANINPSDPIRNADCREVDADPNATFDPTYLAEVKRYGVLRFMKWSYGGVEGNLPVRWETRTKLGDEVVNGPDGVALEYMIQLANELKADPWFCVPWNADDEYVRKFAELVRTRLDPSLKAYVEVSNEVWNYVYPVTTQALNEGKAAGLSTNDHMAMLSRYAQKTGQVMDIWSSVFAGQMHRIVRVAAIQTGAWNANFVLSFGDTAKKVDAVAIAPYFAANLSATAFDTPADVDAVFASLSDQVADRIAESKKVKEVATTFGLRTITYEAGQHVLGSPSLEKMTALQRDPRMSKLYTTYLTKWRNEVGDLMVMFSDYGGSGKWGSWGQRDYVGQPLSMANKENAVELFRRSYITR
;
A
#
# COMPACT_ATOMS: atom_id res chain seq x y z
N MET A 1 -15.29 42.21 -30.59
CA MET A 1 -14.88 40.80 -30.58
C MET A 1 -13.36 40.57 -30.73
N ASN A 2 -12.53 41.56 -30.89
CA ASN A 2 -11.09 41.40 -31.16
C ASN A 2 -10.13 41.65 -29.99
N ARG A 3 -10.60 42.03 -28.82
CA ARG A 3 -9.74 42.23 -27.63
C ARG A 3 -9.59 40.97 -26.72
N VAL A 4 -10.50 40.03 -26.78
CA VAL A 4 -10.46 38.81 -25.94
C VAL A 4 -9.53 37.72 -26.52
N ARG A 5 -9.31 37.72 -27.83
CA ARG A 5 -8.38 36.76 -28.47
C ARG A 5 -6.90 37.04 -28.26
N LYS A 6 -6.51 38.31 -28.09
CA LYS A 6 -5.09 38.66 -27.89
C LYS A 6 -4.56 38.40 -26.48
N THR A 7 -5.44 38.37 -25.48
CA THR A 7 -5.07 38.07 -24.07
C THR A 7 -4.84 36.59 -23.85
N LYS A 8 -5.57 35.70 -24.56
CA LYS A 8 -5.37 34.23 -24.46
C LYS A 8 -4.07 33.75 -25.12
N LEU A 9 -3.57 34.41 -26.16
CA LEU A 9 -2.33 34.00 -26.78
C LEU A 9 -1.08 34.48 -26.02
N ARG A 10 -1.18 35.55 -25.20
CA ARG A 10 -0.07 36.01 -24.36
C ARG A 10 0.13 35.19 -23.08
N LEU A 11 -0.90 34.53 -22.58
CA LEU A 11 -0.78 33.63 -21.41
C LEU A 11 -0.11 32.28 -21.78
N ILE A 12 -0.31 31.79 -23.00
CA ILE A 12 0.32 30.55 -23.49
C ILE A 12 1.81 30.77 -23.80
N GLY A 13 2.21 31.96 -24.28
CA GLY A 13 3.59 32.30 -24.51
C GLY A 13 4.44 32.54 -23.26
N ALA A 14 3.83 32.93 -22.13
CA ALA A 14 4.55 33.20 -20.89
C ALA A 14 4.83 31.93 -20.07
N MET A 15 4.09 30.83 -20.29
CA MET A 15 4.38 29.54 -19.67
C MET A 15 5.43 28.70 -20.40
N ALA A 16 5.77 29.05 -21.66
CA ALA A 16 6.77 28.33 -22.43
C ALA A 16 8.19 28.89 -22.28
N LEU A 17 8.37 30.09 -21.69
CA LEU A 17 9.69 30.73 -21.55
C LEU A 17 10.32 30.67 -20.15
N SER A 18 9.61 30.14 -19.13
CA SER A 18 10.19 29.96 -17.79
C SER A 18 10.75 28.56 -17.52
N SER A 19 10.66 27.63 -18.48
CA SER A 19 11.12 26.24 -18.32
C SER A 19 12.53 25.98 -18.92
N THR A 20 13.25 26.99 -19.43
CA THR A 20 14.51 26.75 -20.16
C THR A 20 15.79 27.20 -19.43
N VAL A 21 15.71 27.67 -18.18
CA VAL A 21 16.89 28.20 -17.46
C VAL A 21 17.26 27.44 -16.18
N MET A 22 16.60 26.30 -15.86
CA MET A 22 16.99 25.42 -14.74
C MET A 22 17.19 23.96 -15.20
N MET A 23 17.97 23.75 -16.25
CA MET A 23 18.45 22.42 -16.63
C MET A 23 19.93 22.27 -16.32
N GLY A 24 20.24 21.90 -15.11
CA GLY A 24 21.58 21.53 -14.73
C GLY A 24 21.69 21.12 -13.29
N THR A 25 21.02 20.05 -12.88
CA THR A 25 21.18 19.20 -11.69
C THR A 25 19.88 18.57 -11.17
N ALA A 26 18.74 18.75 -11.85
CA ALA A 26 17.43 18.29 -11.40
C ALA A 26 16.83 17.14 -12.24
N ALA A 27 17.61 16.43 -13.03
CA ALA A 27 17.10 15.41 -13.96
C ALA A 27 16.55 14.13 -13.30
N VAL A 28 16.79 13.90 -12.02
CA VAL A 28 16.28 12.71 -11.29
C VAL A 28 14.96 12.98 -10.56
N ALA A 29 14.66 14.24 -10.26
CA ALA A 29 13.43 14.61 -9.55
C ALA A 29 12.21 14.88 -10.48
N ALA A 30 12.45 15.12 -11.76
CA ALA A 30 11.41 15.57 -12.69
C ALA A 30 10.49 14.44 -13.23
N SER A 31 10.90 13.19 -13.17
CA SER A 31 10.13 12.06 -13.73
C SER A 31 8.99 11.58 -12.85
N THR A 32 9.08 11.74 -11.54
CA THR A 32 8.00 11.39 -10.59
C THR A 32 6.91 12.45 -10.52
N ALA A 33 7.24 13.72 -10.79
CA ALA A 33 6.29 14.83 -10.76
C ALA A 33 5.24 14.77 -11.88
N SER A 34 5.59 14.25 -13.06
CA SER A 34 4.68 14.26 -14.22
C SER A 34 3.51 13.29 -14.12
N ALA A 35 3.70 12.13 -13.51
CA ALA A 35 2.64 11.13 -13.36
C ALA A 35 1.59 11.53 -12.32
N PHE A 36 2.00 12.25 -11.28
CA PHE A 36 1.11 12.70 -10.21
C PHE A 36 0.48 14.08 -10.50
N LEU A 37 1.09 14.88 -11.37
CA LEU A 37 0.48 16.12 -11.86
C LEU A 37 -0.84 15.87 -12.60
N LEU A 38 -0.99 14.72 -13.25
CA LEU A 38 -2.27 14.31 -13.86
C LEU A 38 -3.32 13.93 -12.79
N TYR A 39 -2.92 13.36 -11.66
CA TYR A 39 -3.83 13.04 -10.55
C TYR A 39 -4.24 14.29 -9.78
N THR A 40 -3.31 15.21 -9.50
CA THR A 40 -3.61 16.48 -8.80
C THR A 40 -4.30 17.51 -9.68
N ALA A 41 -4.04 17.52 -11.00
CA ALA A 41 -4.80 18.31 -11.95
C ALA A 41 -6.28 17.89 -11.99
N SER A 42 -6.57 16.58 -11.86
CA SER A 42 -7.95 16.07 -11.74
C SER A 42 -8.65 16.54 -10.47
N ILE A 43 -7.94 16.76 -9.36
CA ILE A 43 -8.50 17.28 -8.10
C ILE A 43 -8.73 18.80 -8.16
N LYS A 44 -7.86 19.56 -8.80
CA LYS A 44 -8.04 21.03 -8.99
C LYS A 44 -9.10 21.41 -10.02
N LEU A 45 -9.45 20.51 -10.92
CA LEU A 45 -10.51 20.71 -11.94
C LEU A 45 -11.92 20.38 -11.45
N LYS A 46 -12.13 20.11 -10.15
CA LYS A 46 -13.46 19.89 -9.56
C LYS A 46 -14.44 21.08 -9.70
N GLY A 47 -14.05 22.18 -10.32
CA GLY A 47 -14.92 23.30 -10.68
C GLY A 47 -15.39 23.33 -12.15
N LEU A 48 -14.97 22.37 -12.99
CA LEU A 48 -15.35 22.27 -14.40
C LEU A 48 -15.83 20.86 -14.72
N ASN A 49 -17.14 20.71 -14.88
CA ASN A 49 -17.84 19.47 -15.25
C ASN A 49 -17.45 18.97 -16.66
N LEU A 50 -16.25 18.43 -16.90
CA LEU A 50 -15.84 17.97 -18.23
C LEU A 50 -14.75 16.89 -18.26
N VAL A 51 -14.73 15.94 -17.34
CA VAL A 51 -13.98 14.69 -17.53
C VAL A 51 -14.85 13.52 -17.09
N LYS A 52 -15.29 12.73 -18.04
CA LYS A 52 -15.99 11.47 -17.75
C LYS A 52 -14.95 10.47 -17.23
N TRP A 53 -15.10 10.00 -16.02
CA TRP A 53 -14.26 8.96 -15.40
C TRP A 53 -14.19 7.65 -16.22
N ALA A 54 -15.12 7.45 -17.16
CA ALA A 54 -15.07 6.35 -18.12
C ALA A 54 -13.79 6.33 -18.96
N ASP A 55 -13.22 7.50 -19.28
CA ASP A 55 -12.01 7.60 -20.08
C ASP A 55 -10.74 7.30 -19.25
N VAL A 56 -10.80 7.43 -17.93
CA VAL A 56 -9.71 7.06 -17.00
C VAL A 56 -9.77 5.56 -16.71
N LEU A 57 -10.95 4.98 -16.62
CA LEU A 57 -11.15 3.53 -16.41
C LEU A 57 -10.81 2.71 -17.66
N SER A 58 -11.05 3.24 -18.88
CA SER A 58 -10.66 2.55 -20.12
C SER A 58 -9.14 2.37 -20.27
N VAL A 59 -8.34 3.22 -19.64
CA VAL A 59 -6.88 3.13 -19.60
C VAL A 59 -6.40 2.12 -18.54
N LEU A 60 -7.22 1.84 -17.52
CA LEU A 60 -6.91 0.89 -16.43
C LEU A 60 -7.42 -0.53 -16.69
N THR A 61 -8.36 -0.72 -17.63
CA THR A 61 -9.01 -2.01 -17.92
C THR A 61 -8.34 -2.84 -19.02
N LEU A 62 -7.25 -2.39 -19.62
CA LEU A 62 -6.54 -3.12 -20.68
C LEU A 62 -5.36 -3.97 -20.18
N ALA A 63 -5.46 -4.55 -18.99
CA ALA A 63 -4.58 -5.64 -18.57
C ALA A 63 -5.31 -6.99 -18.75
N SER A 64 -5.64 -7.34 -19.98
CA SER A 64 -6.11 -8.68 -20.32
C SER A 64 -4.95 -9.67 -20.19
N LEU A 65 -5.15 -10.71 -19.38
CA LEU A 65 -4.31 -11.90 -19.37
C LEU A 65 -4.31 -12.53 -20.78
N PRO A 66 -3.17 -13.01 -21.30
CA PRO A 66 -3.16 -13.66 -22.60
C PRO A 66 -3.94 -14.98 -22.53
N SER A 67 -4.89 -15.16 -23.42
CA SER A 67 -5.57 -16.42 -23.68
C SER A 67 -4.54 -17.41 -24.22
N THR A 68 -4.23 -18.46 -23.46
CA THR A 68 -3.46 -19.60 -23.96
C THR A 68 -4.33 -20.43 -24.89
N SER A 69 -3.93 -20.48 -26.15
CA SER A 69 -4.48 -21.38 -27.15
C SER A 69 -4.22 -22.85 -26.75
N SER A 70 -5.25 -23.66 -27.01
CA SER A 70 -5.32 -25.11 -26.87
C SER A 70 -4.07 -25.85 -27.39
N GLY A 71 -3.40 -26.56 -26.51
CA GLY A 71 -2.40 -27.57 -26.83
C GLY A 71 -2.86 -28.95 -26.35
N THR A 72 -2.97 -29.85 -27.27
CA THR A 72 -3.38 -31.27 -27.19
C THR A 72 -2.75 -32.06 -26.04
N LYS A 73 -3.58 -32.83 -25.39
CA LYS A 73 -3.27 -33.86 -24.39
C LYS A 73 -2.53 -35.04 -25.03
N PRO A 74 -1.45 -35.56 -24.45
CA PRO A 74 -1.03 -36.94 -24.67
C PRO A 74 -1.55 -37.84 -23.54
N SER A 75 -2.29 -38.86 -23.92
CA SER A 75 -2.61 -40.01 -23.08
C SER A 75 -1.36 -40.93 -22.93
N GLY A 76 -1.04 -41.31 -21.72
CA GLY A 76 0.00 -42.29 -21.44
C GLY A 76 -0.05 -42.74 -19.99
N SER A 77 -0.79 -43.82 -19.73
CA SER A 77 -0.76 -44.56 -18.48
C SER A 77 0.57 -45.31 -18.34
N SER A 78 1.27 -45.11 -17.23
CA SER A 78 2.15 -46.14 -16.69
C SER A 78 2.27 -46.00 -15.17
N THR A 79 1.68 -46.97 -14.50
CA THR A 79 1.84 -47.29 -13.09
C THR A 79 3.29 -47.69 -12.82
N THR A 80 3.97 -46.94 -11.96
CA THR A 80 5.22 -47.44 -11.37
C THR A 80 5.11 -47.27 -9.84
N THR A 81 5.03 -48.42 -9.19
CA THR A 81 5.15 -48.60 -7.75
C THR A 81 6.55 -48.20 -7.31
N ILE A 82 6.65 -47.25 -6.38
CA ILE A 82 7.92 -46.94 -5.70
C ILE A 82 7.78 -47.34 -4.24
N SER A 83 8.58 -48.31 -3.85
CA SER A 83 8.81 -48.76 -2.49
C SER A 83 9.47 -47.67 -1.62
N THR A 84 8.98 -47.53 -0.40
CA THR A 84 9.57 -46.76 0.69
C THR A 84 10.95 -47.31 1.09
N PRO A 85 11.91 -46.46 1.38
CA PRO A 85 12.90 -46.71 2.41
C PRO A 85 12.77 -45.66 3.53
N GLY A 86 12.70 -46.18 4.76
CA GLY A 86 12.77 -45.33 5.95
C GLY A 86 14.18 -44.81 6.18
N SER A 87 14.26 -43.69 6.74
CA SER A 87 15.14 -43.26 7.82
C SER A 87 14.97 -41.72 7.99
N ALA A 88 14.41 -41.33 9.10
CA ALA A 88 14.37 -39.94 9.52
C ALA A 88 15.80 -39.50 9.88
N THR A 89 16.40 -38.76 8.98
CA THR A 89 17.59 -37.99 9.32
C THR A 89 17.08 -36.68 9.95
N THR A 90 17.27 -36.52 11.23
CA THR A 90 17.13 -35.25 11.96
C THR A 90 18.01 -34.24 11.25
N VAL A 91 17.37 -33.29 10.56
CA VAL A 91 18.04 -32.09 10.07
C VAL A 91 18.37 -31.27 11.31
N GLY A 92 19.65 -31.23 11.64
CA GLY A 92 20.18 -30.45 12.72
C GLY A 92 19.76 -28.99 12.55
N THR A 93 19.29 -28.40 13.64
CA THR A 93 19.13 -26.95 13.81
C THR A 93 20.46 -26.29 13.44
N GLY A 94 20.51 -25.67 12.28
CA GLY A 94 21.69 -24.95 11.83
C GLY A 94 22.05 -23.90 12.87
N SER A 95 23.20 -24.07 13.51
CA SER A 95 23.80 -23.08 14.39
C SER A 95 23.91 -21.76 13.62
N ALA A 96 23.39 -20.68 14.19
CA ALA A 96 23.58 -19.34 13.65
C ALA A 96 25.07 -19.12 13.40
N VAL A 97 25.43 -18.74 12.18
CA VAL A 97 26.82 -18.40 11.84
C VAL A 97 27.20 -17.21 12.70
N SER A 98 28.05 -17.43 13.68
CA SER A 98 28.50 -16.41 14.63
C SER A 98 29.19 -15.28 13.85
N GLY A 99 28.68 -14.04 14.01
CA GLY A 99 29.25 -12.84 13.39
C GLY A 99 28.45 -12.24 12.22
N VAL A 100 27.39 -12.89 11.71
CA VAL A 100 26.52 -12.29 10.68
C VAL A 100 25.45 -11.43 11.35
N PRO A 101 25.32 -10.12 10.99
CA PRO A 101 24.28 -9.26 11.56
C PRO A 101 22.88 -9.82 11.28
N THR A 102 22.02 -9.79 12.28
CA THR A 102 20.60 -10.13 12.12
C THR A 102 19.86 -8.96 11.48
N MET A 103 18.89 -9.26 10.59
CA MET A 103 18.03 -8.25 9.98
C MET A 103 16.58 -8.76 9.92
N LYS A 104 15.63 -7.94 10.36
CA LYS A 104 14.20 -8.18 10.11
C LYS A 104 13.81 -7.74 8.70
N LEU A 105 12.83 -8.43 8.13
CA LEU A 105 12.14 -7.99 6.91
C LEU A 105 10.75 -7.50 7.26
N GLY A 106 10.36 -6.41 6.64
CA GLY A 106 9.01 -5.86 6.71
C GLY A 106 8.41 -5.70 5.32
N ILE A 107 7.12 -5.39 5.29
CA ILE A 107 6.36 -5.17 4.07
C ILE A 107 5.36 -4.03 4.24
N ASN A 108 5.24 -3.18 3.23
CA ASN A 108 4.14 -2.23 3.10
C ASN A 108 2.92 -2.96 2.55
N LEU A 109 1.78 -2.84 3.24
CA LEU A 109 0.53 -3.41 2.79
C LEU A 109 -0.14 -2.46 1.78
N THR A 110 -0.58 -3.01 0.65
CA THR A 110 -1.30 -2.26 -0.39
C THR A 110 -2.68 -1.82 0.09
N PRO A 111 -3.27 -0.76 -0.50
CA PRO A 111 -4.61 -0.33 -0.14
C PRO A 111 -5.62 -1.42 -0.46
N LEU A 112 -6.70 -1.49 0.32
CA LEU A 112 -7.82 -2.36 0.02
C LEU A 112 -8.49 -1.91 -1.28
N THR A 113 -8.58 -2.80 -2.25
CA THR A 113 -9.21 -2.55 -3.55
C THR A 113 -9.93 -3.80 -4.05
N THR A 114 -10.77 -3.64 -5.06
CA THR A 114 -11.52 -4.76 -5.67
C THR A 114 -10.97 -5.20 -7.02
N TYR A 115 -10.00 -4.49 -7.57
CA TYR A 115 -9.48 -4.70 -8.93
C TYR A 115 -8.00 -5.12 -8.97
N VAL A 116 -7.29 -4.97 -7.86
CA VAL A 116 -5.95 -5.54 -7.70
C VAL A 116 -6.12 -6.86 -6.94
N GLY A 117 -5.46 -7.90 -7.34
CA GLY A 117 -5.58 -9.22 -6.71
C GLY A 117 -4.96 -9.30 -5.30
N ASN A 118 -5.24 -8.33 -4.44
CA ASN A 118 -4.67 -8.16 -3.09
C ASN A 118 -5.70 -8.43 -1.98
N ARG A 119 -6.54 -9.42 -2.13
CA ARG A 119 -7.56 -9.77 -1.14
C ARG A 119 -6.95 -10.04 0.23
N SER A 120 -7.19 -9.14 1.19
CA SER A 120 -6.72 -9.30 2.57
C SER A 120 -7.79 -9.86 3.50
N PHE A 121 -9.07 -9.49 3.29
CA PHE A 121 -10.20 -9.92 4.12
C PHE A 121 -10.94 -11.11 3.52
N MET A 122 -11.50 -11.95 4.38
CA MET A 122 -12.34 -13.07 3.95
C MET A 122 -13.65 -12.58 3.36
N ASN A 123 -14.30 -11.58 3.96
CA ASN A 123 -15.49 -10.96 3.41
C ASN A 123 -15.12 -10.15 2.16
N LEU A 124 -15.62 -10.56 1.01
CA LEU A 124 -15.36 -9.92 -0.29
C LEU A 124 -15.84 -8.46 -0.39
N LEU A 125 -16.74 -8.03 0.50
CA LEU A 125 -17.19 -6.65 0.56
C LEU A 125 -16.18 -5.72 1.25
N ASP A 126 -15.23 -6.25 1.99
CA ASP A 126 -14.29 -5.45 2.79
C ASP A 126 -13.13 -4.85 1.98
N GLY A 127 -13.10 -5.13 0.68
CA GLY A 127 -12.16 -4.51 -0.25
C GLY A 127 -12.55 -3.11 -0.75
N TRP A 128 -13.76 -2.62 -0.47
CA TRP A 128 -14.22 -1.35 -1.08
C TRP A 128 -15.23 -0.60 -0.19
N ARG A 129 -15.33 0.71 -0.44
CA ARG A 129 -16.29 1.61 0.20
C ARG A 129 -17.70 1.48 -0.40
N LEU A 130 -18.69 2.07 0.26
CA LEU A 130 -20.05 2.20 -0.22
C LEU A 130 -20.18 3.41 -1.14
N VAL A 131 -20.66 3.21 -2.36
CA VAL A 131 -20.85 4.25 -3.37
C VAL A 131 -22.31 4.33 -3.81
N THR A 132 -22.70 5.46 -4.44
CA THR A 132 -24.05 5.64 -5.01
C THR A 132 -24.16 5.03 -6.40
N ALA A 133 -25.34 4.46 -6.73
CA ALA A 133 -25.65 3.96 -8.05
C ALA A 133 -25.96 5.07 -9.09
N GLN A 134 -26.25 6.30 -8.64
CA GLN A 134 -26.61 7.45 -9.49
C GLN A 134 -25.40 8.20 -10.05
N GLY A 135 -24.23 7.98 -9.52
CA GLY A 135 -22.97 8.53 -10.02
C GLY A 135 -22.01 7.43 -10.40
N VAL A 136 -21.05 7.73 -11.26
CA VAL A 136 -20.00 6.76 -11.56
C VAL A 136 -19.08 6.65 -10.33
N TRP A 137 -19.34 5.67 -9.47
CA TRP A 137 -18.50 5.32 -8.31
C TRP A 137 -18.24 6.49 -7.32
N THR A 138 -19.22 7.38 -7.18
CA THR A 138 -19.20 8.47 -6.20
C THR A 138 -19.49 7.93 -4.82
N ASP A 139 -18.77 8.41 -3.81
CA ASP A 139 -19.02 8.02 -2.42
C ASP A 139 -20.48 8.29 -2.02
N MET A 140 -21.03 7.39 -1.22
CA MET A 140 -22.36 7.58 -0.65
C MET A 140 -22.35 8.83 0.24
N PRO A 141 -23.29 9.79 0.03
CA PRO A 141 -23.38 10.97 0.88
C PRO A 141 -23.56 10.59 2.35
N GLN A 142 -22.91 11.35 3.24
CA GLN A 142 -22.92 11.06 4.68
C GLN A 142 -24.33 11.18 5.30
N ASP A 143 -25.21 12.01 4.73
CA ASP A 143 -26.61 12.14 5.14
C ASP A 143 -27.48 10.93 4.78
N ARG A 144 -26.91 9.93 4.10
CA ARG A 144 -27.51 8.63 3.83
C ARG A 144 -27.12 7.56 4.83
N LEU A 145 -26.16 7.85 5.70
CA LEU A 145 -25.51 6.88 6.58
C LEU A 145 -25.79 7.19 8.05
N ASP A 146 -25.93 6.16 8.87
CA ASP A 146 -25.90 6.30 10.32
C ASP A 146 -24.48 6.39 10.89
N SER A 147 -24.36 6.45 12.21
CA SER A 147 -23.07 6.51 12.91
C SER A 147 -22.20 5.25 12.72
N ASN A 148 -22.78 4.12 12.31
CA ASN A 148 -22.07 2.87 12.02
C ASN A 148 -21.87 2.66 10.51
N LYS A 149 -21.99 3.75 9.72
CA LYS A 149 -21.84 3.74 8.26
C LYS A 149 -22.84 2.83 7.54
N ARG A 150 -23.99 2.54 8.14
CA ARG A 150 -25.07 1.78 7.51
C ARG A 150 -25.91 2.70 6.64
N LEU A 151 -26.36 2.18 5.53
CA LEU A 151 -27.26 2.88 4.63
C LEU A 151 -28.67 2.94 5.23
N VAL A 152 -29.10 4.10 5.71
CA VAL A 152 -30.38 4.30 6.41
C VAL A 152 -31.37 5.16 5.65
N ASP A 153 -30.92 5.97 4.68
CA ASP A 153 -31.79 6.80 3.87
C ASP A 153 -31.43 6.67 2.38
N LEU A 154 -32.44 6.42 1.56
CA LEU A 154 -32.34 6.45 0.11
C LEU A 154 -33.53 7.23 -0.47
N ARG A 155 -33.25 8.22 -1.28
CA ARG A 155 -34.28 8.92 -2.05
C ARG A 155 -34.84 8.00 -3.13
N ALA A 156 -36.00 8.37 -3.69
CA ALA A 156 -36.64 7.60 -4.75
C ALA A 156 -35.67 7.35 -5.93
N GLY A 157 -35.50 6.09 -6.27
CA GLY A 157 -34.58 5.65 -7.34
C GLY A 157 -33.11 5.54 -6.95
N GLU A 158 -32.70 5.98 -5.75
CA GLU A 158 -31.33 5.79 -5.27
C GLU A 158 -31.03 4.32 -4.89
N ALA A 159 -29.76 3.96 -4.94
CA ALA A 159 -29.27 2.69 -4.42
C ALA A 159 -27.81 2.82 -4.00
N GLY A 160 -27.41 2.02 -3.02
CA GLY A 160 -26.01 1.84 -2.63
C GLY A 160 -25.37 0.70 -3.41
N ILE A 161 -24.10 0.84 -3.72
CA ILE A 161 -23.28 -0.17 -4.40
C ILE A 161 -22.04 -0.46 -3.54
N ARG A 162 -21.76 -1.75 -3.32
CA ARG A 162 -20.45 -2.22 -2.79
C ARG A 162 -19.86 -3.22 -3.78
N ALA A 163 -18.71 -2.90 -4.33
CA ALA A 163 -17.98 -3.83 -5.18
C ALA A 163 -17.36 -4.95 -4.33
N LEU A 164 -17.28 -6.15 -4.90
CA LEU A 164 -16.65 -7.30 -4.28
C LEU A 164 -15.19 -7.38 -4.69
N ALA A 165 -14.31 -7.71 -3.75
CA ALA A 165 -12.96 -8.16 -4.06
C ALA A 165 -13.03 -9.45 -4.90
N LEU A 166 -11.99 -9.71 -5.68
CA LEU A 166 -11.90 -10.94 -6.47
C LEU A 166 -11.70 -12.14 -5.53
N PRO A 167 -12.51 -13.21 -5.65
CA PRO A 167 -12.22 -14.47 -4.95
C PRO A 167 -10.82 -14.97 -5.30
N THR A 168 -10.02 -15.37 -4.31
CA THR A 168 -8.61 -15.76 -4.54
C THR A 168 -8.47 -16.85 -5.60
N ARG A 169 -9.32 -17.88 -5.57
CA ARG A 169 -9.32 -18.96 -6.57
C ARG A 169 -9.66 -18.48 -7.98
N SER A 170 -10.44 -17.41 -8.10
CA SER A 170 -10.74 -16.84 -9.43
C SER A 170 -9.52 -16.22 -10.12
N LEU A 171 -8.50 -15.82 -9.35
CA LEU A 171 -7.22 -15.35 -9.90
C LEU A 171 -6.42 -16.47 -10.56
N TRP A 172 -6.79 -17.73 -10.28
CA TRP A 172 -6.23 -18.92 -10.90
C TRP A 172 -7.10 -19.47 -12.05
N GLY A 173 -8.15 -18.72 -12.42
CA GLY A 173 -9.06 -19.10 -13.50
C GLY A 173 -10.22 -20.01 -13.08
N GLU A 174 -10.40 -20.26 -11.78
CA GLU A 174 -11.48 -21.12 -11.28
C GLU A 174 -12.81 -20.33 -11.15
N SER A 175 -13.92 -21.01 -11.46
CA SER A 175 -15.25 -20.54 -11.07
C SER A 175 -15.49 -20.83 -9.60
N VAL A 176 -16.06 -19.85 -8.88
CA VAL A 176 -16.19 -19.93 -7.42
C VAL A 176 -17.64 -19.64 -7.01
N ASP A 177 -18.23 -20.50 -6.20
CA ASP A 177 -19.55 -20.28 -5.64
C ASP A 177 -19.47 -19.37 -4.41
N ILE A 178 -20.25 -18.30 -4.45
CA ILE A 178 -20.29 -17.25 -3.43
C ILE A 178 -21.65 -17.28 -2.72
N ILE A 179 -21.60 -17.06 -1.42
CA ILE A 179 -22.78 -16.79 -0.60
C ILE A 179 -22.62 -15.45 0.11
N CYS A 180 -23.63 -14.59 -0.05
CA CYS A 180 -23.76 -13.35 0.71
C CYS A 180 -24.89 -13.50 1.72
N ARG A 181 -24.72 -12.98 2.93
CA ARG A 181 -25.73 -12.92 3.98
C ARG A 181 -25.79 -11.51 4.55
N TRP A 182 -26.95 -11.12 5.03
CA TRP A 182 -27.15 -9.82 5.68
C TRP A 182 -28.28 -9.89 6.72
N GLN A 183 -28.36 -8.88 7.53
CA GLN A 183 -29.48 -8.62 8.44
C GLN A 183 -30.20 -7.35 8.01
N GLY A 184 -31.38 -7.09 8.61
CA GLY A 184 -32.16 -5.90 8.31
C GLY A 184 -33.06 -6.06 7.08
N THR A 185 -33.76 -4.99 6.72
CA THR A 185 -34.83 -4.98 5.70
C THR A 185 -34.45 -4.08 4.52
N GLY A 186 -34.53 -4.63 3.32
CA GLY A 186 -34.21 -3.96 2.06
C GLY A 186 -34.04 -4.99 0.95
N SER A 187 -33.78 -4.51 -0.26
CA SER A 187 -33.51 -5.33 -1.44
C SER A 187 -32.01 -5.44 -1.67
N VAL A 188 -31.50 -6.66 -1.80
CA VAL A 188 -30.10 -6.95 -2.17
C VAL A 188 -30.10 -7.72 -3.49
N SER A 189 -29.30 -7.26 -4.42
CA SER A 189 -29.07 -7.95 -5.69
C SER A 189 -27.59 -7.89 -6.07
N VAL A 190 -27.15 -8.81 -6.93
CA VAL A 190 -25.77 -8.85 -7.44
C VAL A 190 -25.77 -8.47 -8.92
N GLY A 191 -24.73 -7.71 -9.33
CA GLY A 191 -24.49 -7.33 -10.72
C GLY A 191 -23.04 -7.59 -11.11
N GLY A 192 -22.80 -7.58 -12.41
CA GLY A 192 -21.51 -7.80 -13.04
C GLY A 192 -21.49 -8.94 -14.03
N GLU A 193 -20.61 -8.86 -15.03
CA GLU A 193 -20.47 -9.91 -16.06
C GLU A 193 -20.01 -11.28 -15.53
N PRO A 194 -19.17 -11.35 -14.45
CA PRO A 194 -18.78 -12.62 -13.86
C PRO A 194 -19.89 -13.40 -13.18
N VAL A 195 -21.07 -12.82 -12.99
CA VAL A 195 -22.16 -13.41 -12.21
C VAL A 195 -22.98 -14.40 -13.03
N LYS A 196 -23.11 -15.64 -12.52
CA LYS A 196 -24.02 -16.67 -13.03
C LYS A 196 -24.87 -17.24 -11.89
N ASN A 197 -26.02 -17.83 -12.22
CA ASN A 197 -26.87 -18.60 -11.31
C ASN A 197 -27.29 -17.83 -10.03
N ALA A 198 -27.44 -16.51 -10.10
CA ALA A 198 -27.79 -15.72 -8.92
C ALA A 198 -29.20 -16.05 -8.40
N ARG A 199 -29.31 -16.32 -7.08
CA ARG A 199 -30.56 -16.62 -6.40
C ARG A 199 -30.61 -15.96 -5.03
N VAL A 200 -31.70 -15.27 -4.74
CA VAL A 200 -32.00 -14.71 -3.43
C VAL A 200 -32.97 -15.62 -2.70
N SER A 201 -32.67 -15.95 -1.44
CA SER A 201 -33.54 -16.72 -0.54
C SER A 201 -33.47 -16.15 0.87
N GLY A 202 -34.56 -15.55 1.34
CA GLY A 202 -34.61 -14.85 2.62
C GLY A 202 -33.57 -13.71 2.69
N LYS A 203 -32.67 -13.78 3.64
CA LYS A 203 -31.57 -12.84 3.85
C LYS A 203 -30.24 -13.38 3.32
N SER A 204 -30.28 -14.18 2.27
CA SER A 204 -29.10 -14.70 1.61
C SER A 204 -29.22 -14.58 0.08
N LEU A 205 -28.07 -14.44 -0.56
CA LEU A 205 -27.89 -14.43 -1.99
C LEU A 205 -26.76 -15.39 -2.34
N THR A 206 -26.99 -16.33 -3.26
CA THR A 206 -25.95 -17.21 -3.80
C THR A 206 -25.74 -16.93 -5.28
N PHE A 207 -24.52 -17.06 -5.75
CA PHE A 207 -24.18 -16.99 -7.17
C PHE A 207 -22.85 -17.66 -7.45
N THR A 208 -22.61 -18.02 -8.70
CA THR A 208 -21.30 -18.49 -9.18
C THR A 208 -20.53 -17.31 -9.79
N PHE A 209 -19.35 -17.01 -9.28
CA PHE A 209 -18.40 -16.09 -9.90
C PHE A 209 -17.62 -16.84 -10.96
N VAL A 210 -17.73 -16.43 -12.23
CA VAL A 210 -16.97 -16.98 -13.36
C VAL A 210 -15.95 -15.94 -13.79
N PRO A 211 -14.62 -16.21 -13.70
CA PRO A 211 -13.59 -15.24 -14.04
C PRO A 211 -13.77 -14.72 -15.47
N LYS A 212 -13.81 -13.40 -15.61
CA LYS A 212 -13.85 -12.72 -16.90
C LYS A 212 -12.92 -11.51 -16.82
N GLY A 213 -11.88 -11.49 -17.63
CA GLY A 213 -10.82 -10.48 -17.57
C GLY A 213 -11.36 -9.05 -17.51
N GLY A 214 -10.95 -8.31 -16.49
CA GLY A 214 -11.31 -6.90 -16.29
C GLY A 214 -12.72 -6.61 -15.80
N ALA A 215 -13.58 -7.61 -15.64
CA ALA A 215 -14.97 -7.42 -15.20
C ALA A 215 -15.10 -7.54 -13.68
N GLY A 216 -15.78 -6.57 -13.05
CA GLY A 216 -16.07 -6.54 -11.63
C GLY A 216 -17.45 -7.09 -11.28
N THR A 217 -17.64 -7.37 -9.99
CA THR A 217 -18.90 -7.80 -9.38
C THR A 217 -19.22 -6.89 -8.21
N TRP A 218 -20.50 -6.62 -7.98
CA TRP A 218 -20.96 -5.74 -6.90
C TRP A 218 -22.33 -6.17 -6.36
N LEU A 219 -22.57 -5.85 -5.08
CA LEU A 219 -23.91 -5.84 -4.52
C LEU A 219 -24.56 -4.48 -4.70
N ARG A 220 -25.86 -4.49 -4.97
CA ARG A 220 -26.73 -3.33 -4.99
C ARG A 220 -27.74 -3.41 -3.86
N PHE A 221 -27.80 -2.38 -3.04
CA PHE A 221 -28.71 -2.20 -1.93
C PHE A 221 -29.76 -1.16 -2.27
N ALA A 222 -31.05 -1.50 -2.13
CA ALA A 222 -32.16 -0.62 -2.44
C ALA A 222 -33.34 -0.88 -1.50
N ASN A 223 -34.37 -0.02 -1.53
CA ASN A 223 -35.58 -0.17 -0.73
C ASN A 223 -35.30 -0.41 0.76
N ILE A 224 -34.35 0.34 1.30
CA ILE A 224 -33.91 0.21 2.70
C ILE A 224 -35.03 0.66 3.63
N ASN A 225 -35.23 -0.09 4.71
CA ASN A 225 -36.05 0.35 5.84
C ASN A 225 -35.17 1.12 6.84
N PRO A 226 -35.38 2.44 7.04
CA PRO A 226 -34.57 3.22 7.97
C PRO A 226 -34.60 2.72 9.42
N SER A 227 -35.71 2.10 9.85
CA SER A 227 -35.87 1.56 11.19
C SER A 227 -35.22 0.18 11.39
N ASP A 228 -34.89 -0.50 10.31
CA ASP A 228 -34.22 -1.81 10.30
C ASP A 228 -33.28 -1.89 9.07
N PRO A 229 -32.23 -1.06 9.03
CA PRO A 229 -31.36 -0.98 7.87
C PRO A 229 -30.57 -2.27 7.64
N ILE A 230 -30.19 -2.51 6.37
CA ILE A 230 -29.28 -3.61 6.03
C ILE A 230 -27.97 -3.41 6.79
N ARG A 231 -27.49 -4.48 7.42
CA ARG A 231 -26.28 -4.51 8.23
C ARG A 231 -25.63 -5.89 8.23
N ASN A 232 -24.37 -5.93 8.67
CA ASN A 232 -23.57 -7.14 8.75
C ASN A 232 -23.57 -7.90 7.43
N ALA A 233 -23.46 -7.15 6.31
CA ALA A 233 -23.38 -7.75 5.00
C ALA A 233 -22.02 -8.46 4.84
N ASP A 234 -22.09 -9.76 4.56
CA ASP A 234 -20.93 -10.65 4.43
C ASP A 234 -21.07 -11.50 3.17
N CYS A 235 -20.06 -11.44 2.31
CA CYS A 235 -19.95 -12.25 1.10
C CYS A 235 -18.64 -13.03 1.12
N ARG A 236 -18.72 -14.35 0.99
CA ARG A 236 -17.53 -15.22 0.95
C ARG A 236 -17.78 -16.45 0.08
N GLU A 237 -16.74 -17.20 -0.19
CA GLU A 237 -16.85 -18.52 -0.82
C GLU A 237 -17.70 -19.43 0.06
N VAL A 238 -18.50 -20.31 -0.57
CA VAL A 238 -19.43 -21.20 0.15
C VAL A 238 -18.70 -22.13 1.12
N ASP A 239 -17.49 -22.54 0.79
CA ASP A 239 -16.62 -23.42 1.58
C ASP A 239 -15.65 -22.67 2.53
N ALA A 240 -15.74 -21.33 2.60
CA ALA A 240 -14.89 -20.54 3.47
C ALA A 240 -15.27 -20.67 4.96
N ASP A 241 -14.27 -20.56 5.85
CA ASP A 241 -14.51 -20.49 7.29
C ASP A 241 -15.38 -19.24 7.63
N PRO A 242 -16.57 -19.44 8.23
CA PRO A 242 -17.45 -18.34 8.58
C PRO A 242 -16.88 -17.39 9.64
N ASN A 243 -15.87 -17.82 10.40
CA ASN A 243 -15.28 -17.04 11.48
C ASN A 243 -13.96 -16.34 11.08
N ALA A 244 -13.41 -16.65 9.91
CA ALA A 244 -12.17 -16.04 9.46
C ALA A 244 -12.39 -14.56 9.11
N THR A 245 -11.52 -13.70 9.64
CA THR A 245 -11.48 -12.27 9.30
C THR A 245 -10.64 -12.04 8.04
N PHE A 246 -9.46 -12.65 7.96
CA PHE A 246 -8.52 -12.48 6.86
C PHE A 246 -8.47 -13.71 5.96
N ASP A 247 -8.14 -13.49 4.68
CA ASP A 247 -7.95 -14.57 3.71
C ASP A 247 -6.75 -15.45 4.12
N PRO A 248 -6.90 -16.79 4.22
CA PRO A 248 -5.83 -17.67 4.68
C PRO A 248 -4.63 -17.71 3.74
N THR A 249 -4.82 -17.53 2.43
CA THR A 249 -3.72 -17.45 1.46
C THR A 249 -2.91 -16.17 1.68
N TYR A 250 -3.61 -15.05 1.87
CA TYR A 250 -2.98 -13.79 2.24
C TYR A 250 -2.18 -13.90 3.53
N LEU A 251 -2.76 -14.46 4.60
CA LEU A 251 -2.05 -14.67 5.86
C LEU A 251 -0.79 -15.53 5.69
N ALA A 252 -0.89 -16.63 4.95
CA ALA A 252 0.24 -17.53 4.71
C ALA A 252 1.39 -16.84 3.94
N GLU A 253 1.06 -15.91 3.05
CA GLU A 253 2.03 -15.16 2.27
C GLU A 253 2.67 -14.03 3.06
N VAL A 254 1.89 -13.26 3.81
CA VAL A 254 2.38 -12.10 4.57
C VAL A 254 3.10 -12.52 5.87
N LYS A 255 2.81 -13.71 6.42
CA LYS A 255 3.45 -14.26 7.63
C LYS A 255 4.98 -14.30 7.59
N ARG A 256 5.58 -14.27 6.41
CA ARG A 256 7.05 -14.28 6.26
C ARG A 256 7.72 -12.97 6.64
N TYR A 257 6.95 -11.91 6.81
CA TYR A 257 7.42 -10.60 7.21
C TYR A 257 7.23 -10.37 8.71
N GLY A 258 8.27 -9.89 9.37
CA GLY A 258 8.24 -9.61 10.81
C GLY A 258 7.77 -8.21 11.16
N VAL A 259 7.54 -7.33 10.15
CA VAL A 259 7.02 -5.97 10.32
C VAL A 259 6.00 -5.68 9.22
N LEU A 260 4.83 -5.14 9.59
CA LEU A 260 3.74 -4.78 8.68
C LEU A 260 3.51 -3.26 8.71
N ARG A 261 3.82 -2.55 7.64
CA ARG A 261 3.58 -1.10 7.57
C ARG A 261 2.21 -0.82 6.95
N PHE A 262 1.37 -0.13 7.71
CA PHE A 262 -0.03 0.16 7.40
C PHE A 262 -0.27 1.52 6.73
N MET A 263 0.73 2.08 6.06
CA MET A 263 0.65 3.42 5.46
C MET A 263 -0.57 3.59 4.55
N LYS A 264 -0.83 2.66 3.64
CA LYS A 264 -1.99 2.73 2.73
C LYS A 264 -3.33 2.47 3.43
N TRP A 265 -3.32 1.72 4.52
CA TRP A 265 -4.52 1.48 5.33
C TRP A 265 -4.87 2.70 6.20
N SER A 266 -3.90 3.55 6.52
CA SER A 266 -4.09 4.82 7.26
C SER A 266 -4.22 6.04 6.33
N TYR A 267 -4.16 5.86 4.99
CA TYR A 267 -4.07 6.94 4.00
C TYR A 267 -2.91 7.92 4.24
N GLY A 268 -1.81 7.46 4.82
CA GLY A 268 -0.64 8.27 5.11
C GLY A 268 -0.13 9.05 3.89
N GLY A 269 0.08 10.34 4.07
CA GLY A 269 0.51 11.28 3.02
C GLY A 269 -0.61 11.84 2.15
N VAL A 270 -1.75 11.17 2.04
CA VAL A 270 -2.90 11.59 1.22
C VAL A 270 -4.10 12.04 2.06
N GLU A 271 -3.91 12.20 3.36
CA GLU A 271 -4.90 12.73 4.28
C GLU A 271 -5.36 14.11 3.79
N GLY A 272 -6.67 14.35 3.81
CA GLY A 272 -7.22 15.68 3.55
C GLY A 272 -6.85 16.68 4.64
N ASN A 273 -7.14 17.96 4.42
CA ASN A 273 -6.93 19.02 5.40
C ASN A 273 -7.99 19.03 6.54
N LEU A 274 -8.85 18.01 6.60
CA LEU A 274 -9.89 17.93 7.63
C LEU A 274 -9.30 17.33 8.91
N PRO A 275 -9.75 17.80 10.08
CA PRO A 275 -9.35 17.23 11.36
C PRO A 275 -9.70 15.74 11.44
N VAL A 276 -8.75 14.93 11.88
CA VAL A 276 -8.96 13.51 12.17
C VAL A 276 -9.29 13.37 13.66
N ARG A 277 -10.48 12.88 13.95
CA ARG A 277 -11.04 12.79 15.29
C ARG A 277 -11.28 11.34 15.68
N TRP A 278 -11.09 11.04 16.97
CA TRP A 278 -11.30 9.68 17.49
C TRP A 278 -12.73 9.17 17.29
N GLU A 279 -13.71 10.07 17.46
CA GLU A 279 -15.13 9.74 17.41
C GLU A 279 -15.62 9.38 16.01
N THR A 280 -15.04 10.00 14.98
CA THR A 280 -15.47 9.88 13.57
C THR A 280 -14.67 8.88 12.77
N ARG A 281 -13.55 8.34 13.34
CA ARG A 281 -12.73 7.33 12.67
C ARG A 281 -13.52 6.10 12.25
N THR A 282 -13.01 5.35 11.30
CA THR A 282 -13.53 4.01 11.01
C THR A 282 -13.33 3.10 12.22
N LYS A 283 -14.36 2.35 12.61
CA LYS A 283 -14.40 1.52 13.82
C LYS A 283 -14.65 0.06 13.46
N LEU A 284 -14.23 -0.83 14.35
CA LEU A 284 -14.64 -2.22 14.29
C LEU A 284 -16.16 -2.31 14.41
N GLY A 285 -16.82 -2.96 13.47
CA GLY A 285 -18.27 -3.07 13.40
C GLY A 285 -18.97 -1.99 12.56
N ASP A 286 -18.24 -1.02 12.01
CA ASP A 286 -18.76 -0.21 10.92
C ASP A 286 -19.07 -1.11 9.73
N GLU A 287 -20.13 -0.78 8.99
CA GLU A 287 -20.56 -1.57 7.83
C GLU A 287 -19.51 -1.54 6.69
N VAL A 288 -18.63 -0.56 6.70
CA VAL A 288 -17.54 -0.39 5.72
C VAL A 288 -16.21 -0.39 6.46
N VAL A 289 -15.40 -1.43 6.22
CA VAL A 289 -14.08 -1.60 6.86
C VAL A 289 -13.08 -0.52 6.43
N ASN A 290 -13.16 -0.06 5.18
CA ASN A 290 -12.29 0.94 4.57
C ASN A 290 -13.06 2.25 4.36
N GLY A 291 -13.21 3.05 5.41
CA GLY A 291 -13.90 4.34 5.38
C GLY A 291 -13.02 5.49 4.88
N PRO A 292 -13.55 6.74 4.90
CA PRO A 292 -12.80 7.93 4.50
C PRO A 292 -11.50 8.16 5.29
N ASP A 293 -11.47 7.68 6.54
CA ASP A 293 -10.33 7.80 7.46
C ASP A 293 -9.45 6.53 7.47
N GLY A 294 -9.56 5.70 6.44
CA GLY A 294 -8.81 4.46 6.30
C GLY A 294 -9.50 3.26 6.95
N VAL A 295 -8.73 2.20 7.15
CA VAL A 295 -9.15 0.94 7.78
C VAL A 295 -9.18 1.11 9.30
N ALA A 296 -10.15 0.46 9.95
CA ALA A 296 -10.23 0.49 11.41
C ALA A 296 -8.91 -0.02 12.05
N LEU A 297 -8.42 0.74 13.04
CA LEU A 297 -7.15 0.45 13.74
C LEU A 297 -7.15 -0.93 14.39
N GLU A 298 -8.32 -1.38 14.82
CA GLU A 298 -8.54 -2.69 15.43
C GLU A 298 -8.18 -3.84 14.48
N TYR A 299 -8.48 -3.72 13.18
CA TYR A 299 -8.10 -4.73 12.17
C TYR A 299 -6.59 -4.73 11.92
N MET A 300 -5.93 -3.58 11.96
CA MET A 300 -4.47 -3.51 11.84
C MET A 300 -3.79 -4.24 13.00
N ILE A 301 -4.29 -4.03 14.23
CA ILE A 301 -3.79 -4.70 15.43
C ILE A 301 -4.10 -6.20 15.39
N GLN A 302 -5.32 -6.59 14.97
CA GLN A 302 -5.71 -7.98 14.83
C GLN A 302 -4.79 -8.73 13.86
N LEU A 303 -4.53 -8.15 12.68
CA LEU A 303 -3.63 -8.75 11.68
C LEU A 303 -2.21 -8.93 12.23
N ALA A 304 -1.68 -7.91 12.92
CA ALA A 304 -0.37 -7.98 13.56
C ALA A 304 -0.31 -9.09 14.62
N ASN A 305 -1.34 -9.19 15.47
CA ASN A 305 -1.44 -10.23 16.50
C ASN A 305 -1.53 -11.64 15.91
N GLU A 306 -2.34 -11.82 14.86
CA GLU A 306 -2.56 -13.11 14.20
C GLU A 306 -1.27 -13.60 13.51
N LEU A 307 -0.55 -12.70 12.86
CA LEU A 307 0.70 -13.01 12.17
C LEU A 307 1.92 -13.03 13.10
N LYS A 308 1.79 -12.55 14.35
CA LYS A 308 2.92 -12.30 15.27
C LYS A 308 4.00 -11.42 14.64
N ALA A 309 3.55 -10.36 13.94
CA ALA A 309 4.40 -9.39 13.27
C ALA A 309 4.24 -8.01 13.91
N ASP A 310 5.34 -7.26 14.01
CA ASP A 310 5.34 -5.91 14.58
C ASP A 310 4.56 -4.95 13.68
N PRO A 311 3.50 -4.27 14.14
CA PRO A 311 2.81 -3.27 13.33
C PRO A 311 3.62 -1.97 13.22
N TRP A 312 3.61 -1.37 12.03
CA TRP A 312 4.12 -0.02 11.80
C TRP A 312 2.96 0.89 11.41
N PHE A 313 2.59 1.76 12.32
CA PHE A 313 1.47 2.69 12.17
C PHE A 313 1.94 4.05 11.66
N CYS A 314 1.19 4.62 10.72
CA CYS A 314 1.35 5.99 10.26
C CYS A 314 0.24 6.84 10.90
N VAL A 315 0.58 7.67 11.87
CA VAL A 315 -0.35 8.56 12.57
C VAL A 315 -0.75 9.69 11.62
N PRO A 316 -2.05 9.94 11.36
CA PRO A 316 -2.46 10.99 10.45
C PRO A 316 -1.95 12.37 10.86
N TRP A 317 -1.54 13.20 9.88
CA TRP A 317 -1.02 14.55 10.14
C TRP A 317 -2.00 15.43 10.91
N ASN A 318 -3.27 15.37 10.55
CA ASN A 318 -4.34 16.18 11.13
C ASN A 318 -5.01 15.55 12.37
N ALA A 319 -4.45 14.45 12.90
CA ALA A 319 -4.88 13.89 14.16
C ALA A 319 -4.62 14.88 15.31
N ASP A 320 -5.64 15.07 16.15
CA ASP A 320 -5.47 15.83 17.38
C ASP A 320 -4.82 14.98 18.48
N ASP A 321 -4.44 15.65 19.58
CA ASP A 321 -3.74 14.99 20.70
C ASP A 321 -4.63 13.92 21.36
N GLU A 322 -5.95 14.06 21.33
CA GLU A 322 -6.88 13.08 21.86
C GLU A 322 -6.89 11.81 20.99
N TYR A 323 -6.95 11.98 19.66
CA TYR A 323 -6.84 10.86 18.73
C TYR A 323 -5.52 10.11 18.94
N VAL A 324 -4.39 10.85 18.96
CA VAL A 324 -3.06 10.27 19.12
C VAL A 324 -2.94 9.47 20.42
N ARG A 325 -3.45 10.04 21.54
CA ARG A 325 -3.42 9.36 22.85
C ARG A 325 -4.29 8.10 22.85
N LYS A 326 -5.54 8.20 22.39
CA LYS A 326 -6.46 7.07 22.34
C LYS A 326 -5.99 5.97 21.39
N PHE A 327 -5.34 6.34 20.30
CA PHE A 327 -4.68 5.37 19.42
C PHE A 327 -3.57 4.61 20.14
N ALA A 328 -2.68 5.33 20.82
CA ALA A 328 -1.61 4.70 21.60
C ALA A 328 -2.16 3.80 22.71
N GLU A 329 -3.23 4.22 23.42
CA GLU A 329 -3.91 3.43 24.45
C GLU A 329 -4.53 2.16 23.87
N LEU A 330 -5.19 2.25 22.69
CA LEU A 330 -5.74 1.09 21.98
C LEU A 330 -4.65 0.08 21.64
N VAL A 331 -3.53 0.55 21.08
CA VAL A 331 -2.38 -0.31 20.74
C VAL A 331 -1.78 -0.93 22.01
N ARG A 332 -1.54 -0.14 23.05
CA ARG A 332 -1.00 -0.65 24.32
C ARG A 332 -1.85 -1.77 24.90
N THR A 333 -3.18 -1.64 24.78
CA THR A 333 -4.14 -2.56 25.40
C THR A 333 -4.37 -3.81 24.56
N ARG A 334 -4.41 -3.70 23.23
CA ARG A 334 -4.84 -4.79 22.33
C ARG A 334 -3.70 -5.48 21.57
N LEU A 335 -2.56 -4.82 21.43
CA LEU A 335 -1.41 -5.44 20.77
C LEU A 335 -0.78 -6.46 21.70
N ASP A 336 -0.50 -7.65 21.17
CA ASP A 336 0.22 -8.70 21.86
C ASP A 336 1.48 -8.13 22.55
N PRO A 337 1.69 -8.39 23.86
CA PRO A 337 2.80 -7.79 24.61
C PRO A 337 4.18 -8.19 24.11
N SER A 338 4.30 -9.25 23.34
CA SER A 338 5.56 -9.66 22.69
C SER A 338 5.93 -8.82 21.47
N LEU A 339 4.98 -8.06 20.92
CA LEU A 339 5.15 -7.26 19.70
C LEU A 339 5.50 -5.80 20.02
N LYS A 340 6.21 -5.17 19.07
CA LYS A 340 6.59 -3.75 19.13
C LYS A 340 5.83 -2.96 18.08
N ALA A 341 5.20 -1.86 18.48
CA ALA A 341 4.58 -0.93 17.55
C ALA A 341 5.63 0.07 17.03
N TYR A 342 5.86 0.11 15.72
CA TYR A 342 6.57 1.21 15.07
C TYR A 342 5.59 2.37 14.87
N VAL A 343 6.01 3.59 15.14
CA VAL A 343 5.17 4.79 15.08
C VAL A 343 5.84 5.85 14.22
N GLU A 344 5.16 6.25 13.18
CA GLU A 344 5.56 7.28 12.21
C GLU A 344 4.48 8.34 12.10
N VAL A 345 4.83 9.58 11.80
CA VAL A 345 3.87 10.66 11.52
C VAL A 345 3.64 10.78 10.02
N SER A 346 2.40 10.54 9.58
CA SER A 346 1.98 10.61 8.18
C SER A 346 2.80 9.70 7.26
N ASN A 347 3.09 10.14 6.04
CA ASN A 347 3.98 9.48 5.08
C ASN A 347 4.66 10.53 4.22
N GLU A 348 6.00 10.42 4.08
CA GLU A 348 6.79 11.25 3.15
C GLU A 348 6.41 12.74 3.17
N VAL A 349 6.31 13.34 4.34
CA VAL A 349 5.95 14.75 4.51
C VAL A 349 6.88 15.70 3.72
N TRP A 350 8.07 15.24 3.35
CA TRP A 350 9.03 15.91 2.50
C TRP A 350 8.69 15.87 1.00
N ASN A 351 7.77 15.00 0.56
CA ASN A 351 7.49 14.75 -0.86
C ASN A 351 6.34 15.62 -1.37
N TYR A 352 6.66 16.62 -2.18
CA TYR A 352 5.71 17.61 -2.73
C TYR A 352 4.60 17.02 -3.62
N VAL A 353 4.65 15.73 -3.89
CA VAL A 353 3.55 14.99 -4.52
C VAL A 353 2.35 14.86 -3.56
N TYR A 354 2.60 14.83 -2.26
CA TYR A 354 1.55 14.67 -1.25
C TYR A 354 1.01 16.01 -0.72
N PRO A 355 -0.31 16.13 -0.51
CA PRO A 355 -0.92 17.35 0.05
C PRO A 355 -0.35 17.77 1.42
N VAL A 356 0.00 16.79 2.24
CA VAL A 356 0.58 16.99 3.57
C VAL A 356 1.87 17.82 3.54
N THR A 357 2.68 17.71 2.49
CA THR A 357 3.91 18.49 2.34
C THR A 357 3.62 19.99 2.25
N THR A 358 2.64 20.35 1.41
CA THR A 358 2.20 21.76 1.28
C THR A 358 1.59 22.27 2.58
N GLN A 359 0.86 21.42 3.29
CA GLN A 359 0.30 21.79 4.61
C GLN A 359 1.42 22.00 5.62
N ALA A 360 2.38 21.08 5.75
CA ALA A 360 3.51 21.22 6.66
C ALA A 360 4.36 22.47 6.36
N LEU A 361 4.58 22.76 5.06
CA LEU A 361 5.24 23.99 4.63
C LEU A 361 4.49 25.25 5.11
N ASN A 362 3.18 25.32 4.87
CA ASN A 362 2.37 26.48 5.25
C ASN A 362 2.33 26.65 6.77
N GLU A 363 2.15 25.57 7.52
CA GLU A 363 2.19 25.56 8.98
C GLU A 363 3.57 26.01 9.50
N GLY A 364 4.67 25.51 8.92
CA GLY A 364 6.03 25.88 9.30
C GLY A 364 6.34 27.37 9.05
N LYS A 365 5.87 27.90 7.93
CA LYS A 365 5.97 29.36 7.65
C LYS A 365 5.15 30.19 8.61
N ALA A 366 3.90 29.80 8.85
CA ALA A 366 3.01 30.51 9.78
C ALA A 366 3.56 30.52 11.21
N ALA A 367 4.26 29.47 11.61
CA ALA A 367 4.94 29.37 12.89
C ALA A 367 6.32 30.07 12.93
N GLY A 368 6.77 30.68 11.83
CA GLY A 368 8.05 31.37 11.76
C GLY A 368 9.27 30.45 11.85
N LEU A 369 9.14 29.15 11.56
CA LEU A 369 10.22 28.17 11.75
C LEU A 369 11.37 28.34 10.76
N SER A 370 11.12 28.85 9.56
CA SER A 370 12.14 29.23 8.57
C SER A 370 11.52 30.10 7.46
N THR A 371 12.34 30.96 6.84
CA THR A 371 12.01 31.68 5.62
C THR A 371 12.22 30.82 4.36
N ASN A 372 13.05 29.78 4.44
CA ASN A 372 13.24 28.81 3.38
C ASN A 372 12.14 27.74 3.42
N ASP A 373 11.48 27.51 2.29
CA ASP A 373 10.32 26.62 2.16
C ASP A 373 10.62 25.18 2.62
N HIS A 374 11.71 24.61 2.12
CA HIS A 374 12.08 23.22 2.46
C HIS A 374 12.44 23.08 3.95
N MET A 375 13.19 24.04 4.48
CA MET A 375 13.54 24.05 5.91
C MET A 375 12.30 24.30 6.79
N ALA A 376 11.37 25.17 6.40
CA ALA A 376 10.12 25.40 7.13
C ALA A 376 9.28 24.11 7.24
N MET A 377 9.16 23.38 6.12
CA MET A 377 8.46 22.11 6.05
C MET A 377 9.13 21.04 6.93
N LEU A 378 10.46 20.86 6.81
CA LEU A 378 11.20 19.88 7.63
C LEU A 378 11.18 20.22 9.11
N SER A 379 11.31 21.49 9.48
CA SER A 379 11.20 21.95 10.87
C SER A 379 9.82 21.64 11.47
N ARG A 380 8.77 21.89 10.69
CA ARG A 380 7.41 21.57 11.12
C ARG A 380 7.17 20.07 11.25
N TYR A 381 7.73 19.27 10.33
CA TYR A 381 7.71 17.81 10.43
C TYR A 381 8.42 17.33 11.71
N ALA A 382 9.62 17.82 11.98
CA ALA A 382 10.37 17.47 13.19
C ALA A 382 9.60 17.84 14.47
N GLN A 383 9.00 19.03 14.51
CA GLN A 383 8.18 19.51 15.63
C GLN A 383 6.95 18.59 15.84
N LYS A 384 6.20 18.28 14.78
CA LYS A 384 5.01 17.41 14.86
C LYS A 384 5.40 15.99 15.26
N THR A 385 6.51 15.47 14.74
CA THR A 385 7.06 14.17 15.15
C THR A 385 7.33 14.17 16.65
N GLY A 386 8.03 15.18 17.17
CA GLY A 386 8.28 15.29 18.61
C GLY A 386 7.01 15.29 19.45
N GLN A 387 5.99 16.06 19.05
CA GLN A 387 4.68 16.13 19.74
C GLN A 387 3.98 14.77 19.81
N VAL A 388 3.90 14.06 18.68
CA VAL A 388 3.27 12.73 18.62
C VAL A 388 4.05 11.72 19.46
N MET A 389 5.39 11.72 19.37
CA MET A 389 6.23 10.77 20.12
C MET A 389 6.21 11.02 21.63
N ASP A 390 6.02 12.27 22.08
CA ASP A 390 5.82 12.58 23.50
C ASP A 390 4.54 11.93 24.04
N ILE A 391 3.43 12.02 23.28
CA ILE A 391 2.15 11.40 23.66
C ILE A 391 2.29 9.89 23.73
N TRP A 392 2.87 9.25 22.70
CA TRP A 392 3.09 7.79 22.69
C TRP A 392 4.01 7.36 23.84
N SER A 393 5.08 8.10 24.09
CA SER A 393 6.00 7.81 25.20
C SER A 393 5.31 7.91 26.56
N SER A 394 4.43 8.90 26.75
CA SER A 394 3.63 9.05 27.96
C SER A 394 2.69 7.85 28.17
N VAL A 395 1.98 7.45 27.10
CA VAL A 395 1.06 6.30 27.16
C VAL A 395 1.81 4.99 27.44
N PHE A 396 2.98 4.80 26.85
CA PHE A 396 3.82 3.60 27.05
C PHE A 396 4.83 3.74 28.19
N ALA A 397 4.67 4.71 29.09
CA ALA A 397 5.53 4.84 30.26
C ALA A 397 5.65 3.50 31.02
N GLY A 398 6.87 3.05 31.33
CA GLY A 398 7.18 1.72 31.89
C GLY A 398 7.16 0.57 30.87
N GLN A 399 6.74 0.80 29.62
CA GLN A 399 6.69 -0.20 28.55
C GLN A 399 7.35 0.30 27.25
N MET A 400 8.31 1.21 27.33
CA MET A 400 8.97 1.82 26.17
C MET A 400 9.61 0.80 25.22
N HIS A 401 9.99 -0.37 25.73
CA HIS A 401 10.51 -1.48 24.93
C HIS A 401 9.50 -2.02 23.91
N ARG A 402 8.22 -1.69 24.03
CA ARG A 402 7.12 -2.11 23.13
C ARG A 402 6.86 -1.11 22.01
N ILE A 403 7.54 0.02 21.94
CA ILE A 403 7.41 0.97 20.82
C ILE A 403 8.77 1.26 20.18
N VAL A 404 8.71 1.64 18.92
CA VAL A 404 9.84 2.19 18.15
C VAL A 404 9.35 3.48 17.51
N ARG A 405 9.84 4.60 17.98
CA ARG A 405 9.50 5.94 17.51
C ARG A 405 10.37 6.28 16.31
N VAL A 406 9.74 6.63 15.18
CA VAL A 406 10.42 6.72 13.88
C VAL A 406 10.36 8.15 13.32
N ALA A 407 11.50 8.68 12.93
CA ALA A 407 11.60 9.83 12.03
C ALA A 407 11.82 9.30 10.59
N ALA A 408 10.78 9.39 9.74
CA ALA A 408 10.86 9.00 8.34
C ALA A 408 11.22 10.22 7.47
N ILE A 409 12.35 10.13 6.77
CA ILE A 409 12.93 11.26 6.04
C ILE A 409 13.21 10.89 4.57
N GLN A 410 13.37 11.92 3.74
CA GLN A 410 13.97 11.73 2.43
C GLN A 410 15.42 11.22 2.58
N THR A 411 15.78 10.19 1.81
CA THR A 411 17.12 9.62 1.84
C THR A 411 18.17 10.71 1.60
N GLY A 412 19.08 10.88 2.54
CA GLY A 412 20.17 11.85 2.47
C GLY A 412 20.69 12.27 3.84
N ALA A 413 22.01 12.32 3.99
CA ALA A 413 22.68 12.67 5.26
C ALA A 413 22.29 14.06 5.76
N TRP A 414 22.14 15.04 4.85
CA TRP A 414 21.73 16.39 5.21
C TRP A 414 20.32 16.42 5.84
N ASN A 415 19.36 15.72 5.22
CA ASN A 415 17.97 15.63 5.72
C ASN A 415 17.95 14.98 7.12
N ALA A 416 18.72 13.89 7.29
CA ALA A 416 18.85 13.24 8.60
C ALA A 416 19.39 14.20 9.66
N ASN A 417 20.52 14.86 9.36
CA ASN A 417 21.11 15.81 10.30
C ASN A 417 20.17 16.97 10.62
N PHE A 418 19.51 17.54 9.61
CA PHE A 418 18.60 18.68 9.79
C PHE A 418 17.43 18.32 10.73
N VAL A 419 16.70 17.22 10.44
CA VAL A 419 15.54 16.80 11.23
C VAL A 419 15.95 16.41 12.64
N LEU A 420 17.05 15.67 12.82
CA LEU A 420 17.49 15.21 14.14
C LEU A 420 18.06 16.34 15.00
N SER A 421 18.67 17.35 14.39
CA SER A 421 19.19 18.52 15.12
C SER A 421 18.10 19.55 15.49
N PHE A 422 16.87 19.40 14.96
CA PHE A 422 15.82 20.35 15.26
C PHE A 422 15.26 20.14 16.67
N GLY A 423 15.47 21.11 17.53
CA GLY A 423 15.04 21.05 18.94
C GLY A 423 15.62 19.81 19.66
N ASP A 424 14.73 19.01 20.21
CA ASP A 424 15.08 17.76 20.91
C ASP A 424 14.60 16.50 20.17
N THR A 425 14.33 16.60 18.86
CA THR A 425 13.76 15.51 18.03
C THR A 425 14.54 14.22 18.17
N ALA A 426 15.88 14.27 18.15
CA ALA A 426 16.72 13.07 18.29
C ALA A 426 16.51 12.32 19.61
N LYS A 427 16.10 13.01 20.69
CA LYS A 427 15.80 12.38 21.99
C LYS A 427 14.42 11.72 22.03
N LYS A 428 13.56 12.06 21.07
CA LYS A 428 12.16 11.61 21.00
C LYS A 428 11.93 10.48 20.02
N VAL A 429 12.95 10.08 19.27
CA VAL A 429 12.89 8.98 18.29
C VAL A 429 13.92 7.90 18.61
N ASP A 430 13.67 6.70 18.10
CA ASP A 430 14.52 5.52 18.30
C ASP A 430 15.22 5.09 16.99
N ALA A 431 14.70 5.56 15.86
CA ALA A 431 15.22 5.24 14.54
C ALA A 431 14.97 6.35 13.52
N VAL A 432 15.89 6.46 12.57
CA VAL A 432 15.70 7.19 11.32
C VAL A 432 15.34 6.18 10.23
N ALA A 433 14.25 6.44 9.48
CA ALA A 433 13.83 5.60 8.39
C ALA A 433 13.96 6.33 7.04
N ILE A 434 14.42 5.60 6.02
CA ILE A 434 14.64 6.11 4.66
C ILE A 434 14.02 5.17 3.62
N ALA A 435 13.92 5.64 2.35
CA ALA A 435 13.45 4.84 1.21
C ALA A 435 14.50 4.78 0.10
N PRO A 436 15.52 3.92 0.23
CA PRO A 436 16.63 3.84 -0.71
C PRO A 436 16.30 3.01 -1.95
N TYR A 437 15.30 3.43 -2.73
CA TYR A 437 14.91 2.76 -3.96
C TYR A 437 16.03 2.78 -5.01
N PHE A 438 16.33 1.63 -5.62
CA PHE A 438 17.11 1.59 -6.85
C PHE A 438 16.18 1.72 -8.07
N ALA A 439 16.51 2.60 -9.01
CA ALA A 439 15.56 3.12 -9.99
C ALA A 439 16.08 3.05 -11.43
N ALA A 440 15.14 2.92 -12.37
CA ALA A 440 15.37 3.19 -13.80
C ALA A 440 14.11 3.79 -14.42
N ASN A 441 14.28 4.66 -15.42
CA ASN A 441 13.18 5.21 -16.21
C ASN A 441 13.27 4.68 -17.65
N LEU A 442 12.45 3.69 -17.96
CA LEU A 442 12.44 3.03 -19.27
C LEU A 442 11.79 3.87 -20.38
N SER A 443 11.10 4.98 -20.05
CA SER A 443 10.58 5.89 -21.07
C SER A 443 11.69 6.65 -21.81
N ALA A 444 12.86 6.80 -21.17
CA ALA A 444 14.02 7.48 -21.72
C ALA A 444 15.16 6.52 -22.10
N THR A 445 14.97 5.21 -21.91
CA THR A 445 16.00 4.18 -22.11
C THR A 445 15.52 3.19 -23.16
N ALA A 446 16.36 2.86 -24.13
CA ALA A 446 16.09 1.78 -25.08
C ALA A 446 15.86 0.46 -24.33
N PHE A 447 14.86 -0.30 -24.75
CA PHE A 447 14.46 -1.57 -24.15
C PHE A 447 13.91 -2.54 -25.21
N ASP A 448 14.56 -2.58 -26.37
CA ASP A 448 14.07 -3.32 -27.53
C ASP A 448 14.90 -4.54 -27.86
N THR A 449 16.18 -4.53 -27.51
CA THR A 449 17.12 -5.61 -27.78
C THR A 449 17.61 -6.28 -26.49
N PRO A 450 18.15 -7.52 -26.55
CA PRO A 450 18.79 -8.13 -25.39
C PRO A 450 19.91 -7.29 -24.78
N ALA A 451 20.68 -6.56 -25.61
CA ALA A 451 21.74 -5.67 -25.16
C ALA A 451 21.17 -4.48 -24.36
N ASP A 452 20.01 -3.94 -24.74
CA ASP A 452 19.33 -2.89 -23.98
C ASP A 452 18.89 -3.41 -22.61
N VAL A 453 18.35 -4.62 -22.54
CA VAL A 453 17.96 -5.26 -21.28
C VAL A 453 19.17 -5.48 -20.39
N ASP A 454 20.30 -5.92 -20.94
CA ASP A 454 21.55 -6.07 -20.21
C ASP A 454 22.04 -4.74 -19.65
N ALA A 455 21.97 -3.67 -20.42
CA ALA A 455 22.34 -2.32 -20.00
C ALA A 455 21.42 -1.81 -18.85
N VAL A 456 20.12 -2.09 -18.91
CA VAL A 456 19.18 -1.75 -17.82
C VAL A 456 19.55 -2.48 -16.53
N PHE A 457 19.83 -3.78 -16.57
CA PHE A 457 20.23 -4.53 -15.38
C PHE A 457 21.59 -4.12 -14.83
N ALA A 458 22.54 -3.75 -15.69
CA ALA A 458 23.82 -3.17 -15.26
C ALA A 458 23.58 -1.85 -14.52
N SER A 459 22.80 -0.93 -15.09
CA SER A 459 22.42 0.33 -14.44
C SER A 459 21.71 0.11 -13.10
N LEU A 460 20.76 -0.83 -13.01
CA LEU A 460 20.09 -1.16 -11.75
C LEU A 460 21.06 -1.70 -10.71
N SER A 461 22.08 -2.47 -11.12
CA SER A 461 23.12 -2.96 -10.21
C SER A 461 23.97 -1.82 -9.63
N ASP A 462 24.35 -0.85 -10.47
CA ASP A 462 25.07 0.36 -10.03
C ASP A 462 24.21 1.18 -9.08
N GLN A 463 22.92 1.34 -9.38
CA GLN A 463 21.97 2.02 -8.50
C GLN A 463 21.85 1.34 -7.13
N VAL A 464 21.88 0.01 -7.05
CA VAL A 464 21.92 -0.71 -5.76
C VAL A 464 23.15 -0.30 -4.96
N ALA A 465 24.33 -0.24 -5.58
CA ALA A 465 25.57 0.17 -4.90
C ALA A 465 25.49 1.62 -4.41
N ASP A 466 25.00 2.53 -5.26
CA ASP A 466 24.84 3.96 -4.92
C ASP A 466 23.88 4.18 -3.75
N ARG A 467 22.71 3.48 -3.77
CA ARG A 467 21.72 3.61 -2.68
C ARG A 467 22.25 3.09 -1.35
N ILE A 468 23.03 2.01 -1.37
CA ILE A 468 23.71 1.52 -0.16
C ILE A 468 24.74 2.53 0.33
N ALA A 469 25.57 3.08 -0.55
CA ALA A 469 26.56 4.08 -0.19
C ALA A 469 25.93 5.35 0.42
N GLU A 470 24.83 5.82 -0.14
CA GLU A 470 24.07 6.96 0.39
C GLU A 470 23.43 6.63 1.75
N SER A 471 22.87 5.43 1.90
CA SER A 471 22.29 4.97 3.15
C SER A 471 23.33 4.86 4.29
N LYS A 472 24.58 4.51 3.96
CA LYS A 472 25.68 4.51 4.94
C LYS A 472 25.96 5.91 5.49
N LYS A 473 25.91 6.94 4.66
CA LYS A 473 26.06 8.32 5.11
C LYS A 473 24.92 8.75 6.05
N VAL A 474 23.69 8.27 5.80
CA VAL A 474 22.57 8.49 6.74
C VAL A 474 22.83 7.76 8.05
N LYS A 475 23.31 6.50 8.00
CA LYS A 475 23.69 5.73 9.19
C LYS A 475 24.76 6.44 10.02
N GLU A 476 25.79 6.98 9.37
CA GLU A 476 26.85 7.74 10.05
C GLU A 476 26.24 8.90 10.85
N VAL A 477 25.35 9.70 10.22
CA VAL A 477 24.65 10.78 10.91
C VAL A 477 23.77 10.24 12.05
N ALA A 478 22.92 9.25 11.81
CA ALA A 478 22.04 8.68 12.83
C ALA A 478 22.83 8.17 14.04
N THR A 479 23.99 7.56 13.79
CA THR A 479 24.88 7.04 14.85
C THR A 479 25.41 8.15 15.76
N THR A 480 25.68 9.37 15.26
CA THR A 480 26.10 10.50 16.10
C THR A 480 25.04 10.92 17.11
N PHE A 481 23.78 10.61 16.84
CA PHE A 481 22.65 10.83 17.75
C PHE A 481 22.26 9.57 18.57
N GLY A 482 23.03 8.47 18.45
CA GLY A 482 22.71 7.20 19.11
C GLY A 482 21.52 6.46 18.50
N LEU A 483 21.13 6.77 17.26
CA LEU A 483 19.96 6.21 16.58
C LEU A 483 20.36 5.15 15.55
N ARG A 484 19.46 4.22 15.28
CA ARG A 484 19.61 3.23 14.22
C ARG A 484 18.98 3.70 12.92
N THR A 485 19.45 3.16 11.79
CA THR A 485 18.91 3.43 10.46
C THR A 485 18.14 2.21 9.97
N ILE A 486 16.89 2.43 9.54
CA ILE A 486 15.98 1.43 9.01
C ILE A 486 15.34 1.94 7.70
N THR A 487 14.58 1.09 6.99
CA THR A 487 13.78 1.60 5.85
C THR A 487 12.30 1.61 6.21
N TYR A 488 11.56 2.63 5.75
CA TYR A 488 10.11 2.60 5.71
C TYR A 488 9.58 2.04 4.39
N GLU A 489 10.35 2.18 3.31
CA GLU A 489 10.11 1.59 1.98
C GLU A 489 11.43 1.19 1.33
N ALA A 490 11.42 0.13 0.51
CA ALA A 490 12.60 -0.33 -0.21
C ALA A 490 12.22 -1.20 -1.41
N GLY A 491 13.13 -1.29 -2.35
CA GLY A 491 12.98 -2.14 -3.53
C GLY A 491 13.32 -1.42 -4.83
N GLN A 492 12.87 -1.95 -5.94
CA GLN A 492 13.03 -1.35 -7.25
C GLN A 492 11.97 -0.26 -7.50
N HIS A 493 12.36 0.79 -8.22
CA HIS A 493 11.51 1.88 -8.69
C HIS A 493 11.69 2.07 -10.18
N VAL A 494 11.41 1.02 -10.95
CA VAL A 494 11.44 1.06 -12.40
C VAL A 494 10.12 1.64 -12.90
N LEU A 495 10.21 2.75 -13.61
CA LEU A 495 9.08 3.49 -14.14
C LEU A 495 9.14 3.58 -15.67
N GLY A 496 7.98 3.89 -16.25
CA GLY A 496 7.85 4.05 -17.70
C GLY A 496 8.11 2.73 -18.42
N SER A 497 7.39 2.46 -19.44
CA SER A 497 7.66 1.34 -20.33
C SER A 497 6.97 1.62 -21.65
N PRO A 498 7.58 1.28 -22.77
CA PRO A 498 6.90 1.31 -24.06
C PRO A 498 5.74 0.31 -24.12
N SER A 499 5.75 -0.76 -23.30
CA SER A 499 4.66 -1.71 -23.21
C SER A 499 4.59 -2.38 -21.84
N LEU A 500 3.37 -2.81 -21.45
CA LEU A 500 3.14 -3.59 -20.24
C LEU A 500 3.86 -4.95 -20.30
N GLU A 501 3.93 -5.55 -21.49
CA GLU A 501 4.61 -6.82 -21.73
C GLU A 501 6.10 -6.73 -21.39
N LYS A 502 6.79 -5.69 -21.89
CA LYS A 502 8.22 -5.44 -21.62
C LYS A 502 8.46 -5.20 -20.12
N MET A 503 7.62 -4.40 -19.48
CA MET A 503 7.72 -4.19 -18.02
C MET A 503 7.53 -5.52 -17.26
N THR A 504 6.55 -6.31 -17.64
CA THR A 504 6.31 -7.63 -17.03
C THR A 504 7.48 -8.58 -17.24
N ALA A 505 8.05 -8.61 -18.45
CA ALA A 505 9.23 -9.41 -18.77
C ALA A 505 10.43 -9.02 -17.89
N LEU A 506 10.67 -7.70 -17.71
CA LEU A 506 11.74 -7.22 -16.82
C LEU A 506 11.54 -7.68 -15.37
N GLN A 507 10.31 -7.61 -14.84
CA GLN A 507 10.03 -8.05 -13.47
C GLN A 507 10.18 -9.58 -13.31
N ARG A 508 9.93 -10.35 -14.36
CA ARG A 508 10.05 -11.81 -14.39
C ARG A 508 11.44 -12.32 -14.80
N ASP A 509 12.36 -11.42 -15.14
CA ASP A 509 13.74 -11.80 -15.44
C ASP A 509 14.45 -12.31 -14.17
N PRO A 510 15.16 -13.45 -14.20
CA PRO A 510 15.88 -13.98 -13.03
C PRO A 510 16.90 -13.01 -12.43
N ARG A 511 17.42 -12.08 -13.21
CA ARG A 511 18.35 -11.03 -12.73
C ARG A 511 17.71 -10.12 -11.69
N MET A 512 16.38 -9.93 -11.71
CA MET A 512 15.66 -9.17 -10.69
C MET A 512 15.81 -9.84 -9.31
N SER A 513 15.71 -11.17 -9.24
CA SER A 513 15.97 -11.93 -8.01
C SER A 513 17.40 -11.72 -7.50
N LYS A 514 18.38 -11.73 -8.40
CA LYS A 514 19.79 -11.47 -8.04
C LYS A 514 20.01 -10.05 -7.50
N LEU A 515 19.39 -9.03 -8.11
CA LEU A 515 19.44 -7.64 -7.63
C LEU A 515 18.89 -7.53 -6.20
N TYR A 516 17.72 -8.11 -5.95
CA TYR A 516 17.10 -8.10 -4.61
C TYR A 516 17.97 -8.83 -3.58
N THR A 517 18.52 -10.00 -3.92
CA THR A 517 19.43 -10.73 -3.02
C THR A 517 20.67 -9.90 -2.68
N THR A 518 21.26 -9.26 -3.68
CA THR A 518 22.41 -8.36 -3.50
C THR A 518 22.06 -7.17 -2.62
N TYR A 519 20.92 -6.52 -2.89
CA TYR A 519 20.44 -5.36 -2.16
C TYR A 519 20.18 -5.67 -0.68
N LEU A 520 19.45 -6.74 -0.39
CA LEU A 520 19.17 -7.21 0.97
C LEU A 520 20.46 -7.56 1.72
N THR A 521 21.39 -8.24 1.05
CA THR A 521 22.68 -8.65 1.66
C THR A 521 23.55 -7.45 2.00
N LYS A 522 23.67 -6.48 1.08
CA LYS A 522 24.43 -5.26 1.32
C LYS A 522 23.81 -4.41 2.43
N TRP A 523 22.48 -4.24 2.42
CA TRP A 523 21.81 -3.51 3.48
C TRP A 523 22.09 -4.10 4.87
N ARG A 524 21.89 -5.40 5.04
CA ARG A 524 22.14 -6.11 6.29
C ARG A 524 23.59 -5.94 6.77
N ASN A 525 24.54 -6.09 5.87
CA ASN A 525 25.95 -6.06 6.23
C ASN A 525 26.48 -4.66 6.53
N GLU A 526 25.94 -3.63 5.87
CA GLU A 526 26.55 -2.32 5.83
C GLU A 526 25.70 -1.22 6.50
N VAL A 527 24.37 -1.36 6.52
CA VAL A 527 23.49 -0.26 6.93
C VAL A 527 22.68 -0.56 8.18
N GLY A 528 21.69 -1.44 8.14
CA GLY A 528 20.71 -1.53 9.21
C GLY A 528 20.11 -2.90 9.44
N ASP A 529 19.27 -2.96 10.47
CA ASP A 529 18.70 -4.18 11.05
C ASP A 529 17.23 -4.43 10.64
N LEU A 530 16.65 -3.56 9.83
CA LEU A 530 15.30 -3.70 9.29
C LEU A 530 15.22 -3.13 7.88
N MET A 531 14.65 -3.92 6.96
CA MET A 531 14.28 -3.46 5.63
C MET A 531 12.80 -3.77 5.36
N VAL A 532 11.99 -2.72 5.19
CA VAL A 532 10.57 -2.80 4.86
C VAL A 532 10.40 -2.63 3.35
N MET A 533 9.95 -3.68 2.68
CA MET A 533 9.78 -3.69 1.23
C MET A 533 8.50 -2.94 0.81
N PHE A 534 8.50 -2.37 -0.36
CA PHE A 534 7.31 -1.79 -0.98
C PHE A 534 7.04 -2.52 -2.30
N SER A 535 5.89 -3.21 -2.46
CA SER A 535 4.83 -3.50 -1.50
C SER A 535 4.46 -5.01 -1.58
N ASP A 536 3.48 -5.48 -0.82
CA ASP A 536 3.06 -6.90 -0.84
C ASP A 536 2.57 -7.33 -2.23
N TYR A 537 1.52 -6.69 -2.76
CA TYR A 537 0.95 -7.03 -4.06
C TYR A 537 0.90 -5.83 -5.01
N GLY A 538 0.88 -6.12 -6.29
CA GLY A 538 0.70 -5.17 -7.37
C GLY A 538 1.35 -5.62 -8.65
N GLY A 539 0.55 -5.81 -9.69
CA GLY A 539 1.02 -6.20 -11.02
C GLY A 539 1.87 -5.11 -11.68
N SER A 540 2.55 -5.50 -12.72
CA SER A 540 3.36 -4.59 -13.53
C SER A 540 2.50 -3.51 -14.19
N GLY A 541 2.98 -2.28 -14.22
CA GLY A 541 2.31 -1.15 -14.85
C GLY A 541 3.27 -0.05 -15.28
N LYS A 542 2.80 0.84 -16.14
CA LYS A 542 3.58 2.02 -16.58
C LYS A 542 3.94 2.97 -15.44
N TRP A 543 3.22 2.90 -14.35
CA TRP A 543 3.39 3.73 -13.16
C TRP A 543 4.34 3.11 -12.12
N GLY A 544 4.76 1.88 -12.35
CA GLY A 544 5.63 1.12 -11.47
C GLY A 544 5.21 -0.35 -11.37
N SER A 545 6.05 -1.15 -10.75
CA SER A 545 5.89 -2.60 -10.60
C SER A 545 6.37 -3.02 -9.20
N TRP A 546 5.83 -2.39 -8.17
CA TRP A 546 6.39 -2.50 -6.82
C TRP A 546 6.02 -3.78 -6.08
N GLY A 547 4.86 -4.40 -6.39
CA GLY A 547 4.42 -5.60 -5.70
C GLY A 547 5.50 -6.68 -5.68
N GLN A 548 5.74 -7.30 -4.53
CA GLN A 548 6.59 -8.47 -4.44
C GLN A 548 5.96 -9.62 -5.22
N ARG A 549 4.63 -9.66 -5.25
CA ARG A 549 3.79 -10.52 -6.09
C ARG A 549 2.81 -9.69 -6.89
N ASP A 550 2.35 -10.22 -8.02
CA ASP A 550 1.32 -9.56 -8.83
C ASP A 550 -0.07 -9.66 -8.17
N TYR A 551 -0.36 -10.79 -7.49
CA TYR A 551 -1.65 -11.12 -6.86
C TYR A 551 -1.49 -12.18 -5.75
N VAL A 552 -2.48 -12.28 -4.86
CA VAL A 552 -2.54 -13.28 -3.80
C VAL A 552 -2.59 -14.69 -4.40
N GLY A 553 -1.73 -15.58 -3.91
CA GLY A 553 -1.60 -16.95 -4.41
C GLY A 553 -0.72 -17.10 -5.65
N GLN A 554 -0.05 -16.05 -6.14
CA GLN A 554 0.91 -16.18 -7.23
C GLN A 554 2.06 -17.12 -6.82
N PRO A 555 2.39 -18.15 -7.63
CA PRO A 555 3.50 -19.04 -7.33
C PRO A 555 4.84 -18.31 -7.19
N LEU A 556 5.65 -18.68 -6.22
CA LEU A 556 6.99 -18.10 -6.00
C LEU A 556 7.89 -18.19 -7.23
N SER A 557 7.75 -19.25 -8.05
CA SER A 557 8.48 -19.41 -9.31
C SER A 557 8.18 -18.32 -10.35
N MET A 558 7.06 -17.59 -10.18
CA MET A 558 6.65 -16.49 -11.05
C MET A 558 6.87 -15.12 -10.40
N ALA A 559 7.31 -15.06 -9.14
CA ALA A 559 7.46 -13.86 -8.31
C ALA A 559 8.93 -13.70 -7.89
N ASN A 560 9.80 -13.31 -8.83
CA ASN A 560 11.25 -13.24 -8.61
C ASN A 560 11.68 -12.37 -7.43
N LYS A 561 11.00 -11.28 -7.18
CA LYS A 561 11.27 -10.39 -6.04
C LYS A 561 10.96 -11.09 -4.73
N GLU A 562 9.77 -11.66 -4.60
CA GLU A 562 9.35 -12.41 -3.42
C GLU A 562 10.21 -13.66 -3.20
N ASN A 563 10.59 -14.35 -4.27
CA ASN A 563 11.47 -15.50 -4.18
C ASN A 563 12.85 -15.13 -3.60
N ALA A 564 13.40 -13.99 -4.01
CA ALA A 564 14.66 -13.49 -3.44
C ALA A 564 14.53 -13.17 -1.94
N VAL A 565 13.43 -12.52 -1.55
CA VAL A 565 13.11 -12.22 -0.15
C VAL A 565 13.01 -13.51 0.67
N GLU A 566 12.31 -14.52 0.15
CA GLU A 566 12.12 -15.80 0.84
C GLU A 566 13.46 -16.57 0.98
N LEU A 567 14.28 -16.60 -0.07
CA LEU A 567 15.61 -17.23 -0.03
C LEU A 567 16.52 -16.52 0.98
N PHE A 568 16.52 -15.20 0.98
CA PHE A 568 17.26 -14.40 1.96
C PHE A 568 16.79 -14.70 3.38
N ARG A 569 15.46 -14.72 3.61
CA ARG A 569 14.88 -15.02 4.92
C ARG A 569 15.33 -16.38 5.45
N ARG A 570 15.25 -17.42 4.62
CA ARG A 570 15.67 -18.79 5.01
C ARG A 570 17.14 -18.87 5.38
N SER A 571 17.97 -18.07 4.71
CA SER A 571 19.43 -18.15 4.88
C SER A 571 19.97 -17.32 6.04
N TYR A 572 19.27 -16.25 6.45
CA TYR A 572 19.89 -15.21 7.27
C TYR A 572 19.02 -14.64 8.40
N ILE A 573 17.72 -14.95 8.46
CA ILE A 573 16.85 -14.39 9.50
C ILE A 573 16.57 -15.46 10.55
N THR A 574 17.00 -15.21 11.78
CA THR A 574 16.44 -15.86 12.97
C THR A 574 15.11 -15.20 13.30
N ARG A 575 14.07 -16.03 13.46
CA ARG A 575 12.75 -15.58 13.89
C ARG A 575 12.77 -15.01 15.30
#